data_20dfebc0d1bd579d851ceca6a8b1a324
#
_entry.id   20dfebc0d1bd579d851ceca6a8b1a324
#
_cell.length_a   1.000
_cell.length_b   1.000
_cell.length_c   1.000
_cell.angle_alpha   90.00
_cell.angle_beta   90.00
_cell.angle_gamma   90.00
#
_symmetry.space_group_name_H-M   'P 1'
#
loop_
_entity.id
_entity.type
_entity.pdbx_description
1 polymer ?
#
loop_
_entity_poly.entity_id
_entity_poly.type
_entity_poly.pdbx_seq_one_letter_code
_entity_poly.pdbx_strand_id
1 'polypeptide(L)'
;APYADKFPGSTFFAGKKPWEAKADIYLPCATQNELNGEDADKILAAKPVCVAEVSNMGCTAEAAEKFVATKTLFAPGKAVNAGGVATSGLEMTQNSLRLGWTGKEVEERLHHIMSSIHEQCVKYGTEANGYIDYVKGANIAGFMKVAHAMMAQGIA
;
A
#
# COMPACT_ATOMS: atom_id res chain seq x y z
N ALA A 1 28.79 -6.91 2.64
CA ALA A 1 28.35 -5.52 2.50
C ALA A 1 28.46 -4.82 3.87
N PRO A 2 28.70 -3.49 3.91
CA PRO A 2 28.99 -2.79 5.18
C PRO A 2 27.94 -2.98 6.29
N TYR A 3 26.70 -3.26 5.92
CA TYR A 3 25.64 -3.55 6.89
C TYR A 3 25.87 -4.91 7.58
N ALA A 4 26.11 -5.96 6.80
CA ALA A 4 26.34 -7.30 7.35
C ALA A 4 27.61 -7.36 8.21
N ASP A 5 28.61 -6.52 7.90
CA ASP A 5 29.85 -6.44 8.66
C ASP A 5 29.64 -5.79 10.04
N LYS A 6 28.65 -4.87 10.14
CA LYS A 6 28.30 -4.16 11.38
C LYS A 6 27.30 -4.89 12.28
N PHE A 7 26.45 -5.72 11.69
CA PHE A 7 25.36 -6.38 12.40
C PHE A 7 25.49 -7.91 12.29
N PRO A 8 26.11 -8.57 13.31
CA PRO A 8 26.24 -10.02 13.35
C PRO A 8 24.88 -10.71 13.22
N GLY A 9 24.82 -11.77 12.41
CA GLY A 9 23.58 -12.48 12.09
C GLY A 9 22.86 -11.99 10.84
N SER A 10 23.28 -10.86 10.27
CA SER A 10 22.79 -10.39 8.97
C SER A 10 23.53 -11.11 7.84
N THR A 11 22.79 -11.43 6.76
CA THR A 11 23.36 -12.02 5.55
C THR A 11 23.07 -11.11 4.35
N PHE A 12 24.07 -10.84 3.54
CA PHE A 12 23.94 -10.10 2.30
C PHE A 12 24.01 -11.02 1.09
N PHE A 13 23.00 -10.97 0.24
CA PHE A 13 22.92 -11.73 -1.00
C PHE A 13 23.15 -10.82 -2.20
N ALA A 14 24.41 -10.78 -2.69
CA ALA A 14 24.78 -9.92 -3.82
C ALA A 14 23.98 -10.29 -5.09
N GLY A 15 23.41 -9.29 -5.77
CA GLY A 15 22.69 -9.47 -7.03
C GLY A 15 21.35 -10.21 -6.94
N LYS A 16 20.88 -10.52 -5.73
CA LYS A 16 19.55 -11.14 -5.53
C LYS A 16 18.52 -10.15 -5.06
N LYS A 17 17.28 -10.36 -5.51
CA LYS A 17 16.09 -9.70 -4.96
C LYS A 17 15.65 -10.38 -3.66
N PRO A 18 14.96 -9.69 -2.75
CA PRO A 18 14.56 -10.26 -1.45
C PRO A 18 13.38 -11.25 -1.56
N TRP A 19 12.76 -11.39 -2.73
CA TRP A 19 11.51 -12.13 -2.91
C TRP A 19 11.62 -13.64 -2.73
N GLU A 20 12.85 -14.18 -2.67
CA GLU A 20 13.12 -15.59 -2.34
C GLU A 20 13.17 -15.86 -0.83
N ALA A 21 13.30 -14.81 -0.02
CA ALA A 21 13.33 -14.97 1.44
C ALA A 21 11.90 -15.23 1.94
N LYS A 22 11.75 -16.26 2.79
CA LYS A 22 10.44 -16.57 3.39
C LYS A 22 10.09 -15.50 4.43
N ALA A 23 8.92 -14.86 4.24
CA ALA A 23 8.36 -13.87 5.14
C ALA A 23 6.82 -13.99 5.16
N ASP A 24 6.21 -13.47 6.20
CA ASP A 24 4.75 -13.39 6.31
C ASP A 24 4.19 -12.18 5.56
N ILE A 25 4.97 -11.10 5.46
CA ILE A 25 4.59 -9.84 4.84
C ILE A 25 5.68 -9.41 3.87
N TYR A 26 5.29 -9.01 2.66
CA TYR A 26 6.19 -8.47 1.64
C TYR A 26 5.80 -7.04 1.30
N LEU A 27 6.78 -6.14 1.34
CA LEU A 27 6.59 -4.71 1.12
C LEU A 27 7.55 -4.23 0.01
N PRO A 28 7.15 -4.22 -1.26
CA PRO A 28 7.91 -3.54 -2.31
C PRO A 28 7.91 -2.03 -2.04
N CYS A 29 9.08 -1.49 -1.71
CA CYS A 29 9.24 -0.11 -1.24
C CYS A 29 10.22 0.73 -2.10
N ALA A 30 10.84 0.13 -3.13
CA ALA A 30 11.94 0.79 -3.82
C ALA A 30 11.50 1.50 -5.10
N THR A 31 11.22 0.74 -6.15
CA THR A 31 10.99 1.31 -7.47
C THR A 31 9.74 0.74 -8.14
N GLN A 32 9.28 1.45 -9.16
CA GLN A 32 8.19 1.00 -10.01
C GLN A 32 8.54 -0.33 -10.68
N ASN A 33 7.58 -1.26 -10.70
CA ASN A 33 7.69 -2.58 -11.34
C ASN A 33 8.89 -3.42 -10.83
N GLU A 34 9.30 -3.23 -9.58
CA GLU A 34 10.40 -3.99 -8.99
C GLU A 34 10.06 -5.48 -8.77
N LEU A 35 8.77 -5.80 -8.64
CA LEU A 35 8.23 -7.13 -8.43
C LEU A 35 7.45 -7.56 -9.68
N ASN A 36 7.97 -8.53 -10.41
CA ASN A 36 7.34 -9.08 -11.61
C ASN A 36 6.58 -10.39 -11.36
N GLY A 37 6.02 -11.00 -12.41
CA GLY A 37 5.24 -12.23 -12.30
C GLY A 37 6.02 -13.43 -11.75
N GLU A 38 7.30 -13.58 -12.10
CA GLU A 38 8.16 -14.64 -11.56
C GLU A 38 8.48 -14.43 -10.08
N ASP A 39 8.70 -13.18 -9.68
CA ASP A 39 8.90 -12.80 -8.29
C ASP A 39 7.62 -13.08 -7.46
N ALA A 40 6.43 -12.81 -8.05
CA ALA A 40 5.15 -13.14 -7.42
C ALA A 40 4.99 -14.65 -7.17
N ASP A 41 5.40 -15.50 -8.12
CA ASP A 41 5.34 -16.95 -7.95
C ASP A 41 6.23 -17.42 -6.77
N LYS A 42 7.41 -16.83 -6.59
CA LYS A 42 8.30 -17.11 -5.45
C LYS A 42 7.67 -16.71 -4.12
N ILE A 43 7.05 -15.53 -4.08
CA ILE A 43 6.35 -15.03 -2.89
C ILE A 43 5.15 -15.93 -2.56
N LEU A 44 4.34 -16.30 -3.54
CA LEU A 44 3.18 -17.17 -3.36
C LEU A 44 3.56 -18.57 -2.86
N ALA A 45 4.72 -19.09 -3.28
CA ALA A 45 5.25 -20.36 -2.77
C ALA A 45 5.54 -20.30 -1.25
N ALA A 46 5.87 -19.13 -0.72
CA ALA A 46 6.06 -18.91 0.72
C ALA A 46 4.75 -18.78 1.52
N LYS A 47 3.59 -18.69 0.83
CA LYS A 47 2.25 -18.52 1.43
C LYS A 47 2.19 -17.30 2.36
N PRO A 48 2.41 -16.10 1.86
CA PRO A 48 2.41 -14.89 2.68
C PRO A 48 1.01 -14.58 3.23
N VAL A 49 0.97 -13.88 4.33
CA VAL A 49 -0.28 -13.30 4.87
C VAL A 49 -0.71 -12.11 4.01
N CYS A 50 0.25 -11.26 3.62
CA CYS A 50 -0.04 -10.03 2.91
C CYS A 50 1.13 -9.60 2.00
N VAL A 51 0.78 -8.99 0.89
CA VAL A 51 1.69 -8.20 0.04
C VAL A 51 1.13 -6.79 -0.06
N ALA A 52 1.89 -5.77 0.32
CA ALA A 52 1.42 -4.39 0.29
C ALA A 52 2.41 -3.48 -0.46
N GLU A 53 1.95 -2.87 -1.54
CA GLU A 53 2.75 -1.95 -2.35
C GLU A 53 2.98 -0.63 -1.60
N VAL A 54 4.19 -0.40 -1.14
CA VAL A 54 4.58 0.87 -0.53
C VAL A 54 5.12 1.85 -1.57
N SER A 55 5.82 1.34 -2.58
CA SER A 55 6.25 2.15 -3.73
C SER A 55 5.10 2.43 -4.71
N ASN A 56 5.28 3.44 -5.54
CA ASN A 56 4.34 3.73 -6.61
C ASN A 56 4.43 2.62 -7.67
N MET A 57 3.35 1.84 -7.78
CA MET A 57 3.27 0.74 -8.74
C MET A 57 4.45 -0.24 -8.62
N GLY A 58 4.72 -0.74 -7.39
CA GLY A 58 5.84 -1.64 -7.09
C GLY A 58 5.73 -3.00 -7.78
N CYS A 59 4.51 -3.48 -8.01
CA CYS A 59 4.22 -4.72 -8.72
C CYS A 59 3.87 -4.44 -10.18
N THR A 60 4.28 -5.32 -11.08
CA THR A 60 3.72 -5.34 -12.44
C THR A 60 2.25 -5.76 -12.40
N ALA A 61 1.48 -5.44 -13.45
CA ALA A 61 0.08 -5.86 -13.56
C ALA A 61 -0.07 -7.38 -13.42
N GLU A 62 0.80 -8.15 -14.07
CA GLU A 62 0.84 -9.61 -13.97
C GLU A 62 1.02 -10.09 -12.52
N ALA A 63 1.93 -9.49 -11.78
CA ALA A 63 2.18 -9.85 -10.39
C ALA A 63 0.96 -9.56 -9.50
N ALA A 64 0.35 -8.38 -9.67
CA ALA A 64 -0.84 -7.98 -8.93
C ALA A 64 -2.03 -8.93 -9.22
N GLU A 65 -2.23 -9.28 -10.49
CA GLU A 65 -3.27 -10.24 -10.91
C GLU A 65 -3.08 -11.62 -10.26
N LYS A 66 -1.84 -12.13 -10.18
CA LYS A 66 -1.53 -13.38 -9.50
C LYS A 66 -1.90 -13.35 -8.02
N PHE A 67 -1.58 -12.28 -7.30
CA PHE A 67 -1.94 -12.15 -5.89
C PHE A 67 -3.45 -12.11 -5.69
N VAL A 68 -4.18 -11.36 -6.51
CA VAL A 68 -5.65 -11.28 -6.43
C VAL A 68 -6.28 -12.63 -6.79
N ALA A 69 -5.82 -13.28 -7.85
CA ALA A 69 -6.35 -14.58 -8.30
C ALA A 69 -6.18 -15.69 -7.25
N THR A 70 -5.07 -15.67 -6.52
CA THR A 70 -4.80 -16.63 -5.44
C THR A 70 -5.46 -16.26 -4.10
N LYS A 71 -6.23 -15.16 -4.05
CA LYS A 71 -6.85 -14.64 -2.82
C LYS A 71 -5.84 -14.30 -1.72
N THR A 72 -4.59 -14.03 -2.08
CA THR A 72 -3.62 -13.43 -1.17
C THR A 72 -4.06 -12.00 -0.85
N LEU A 73 -3.95 -11.56 0.40
CA LEU A 73 -4.24 -10.17 0.73
C LEU A 73 -3.22 -9.27 0.04
N PHE A 74 -3.67 -8.59 -1.00
CA PHE A 74 -2.84 -7.67 -1.79
C PHE A 74 -3.39 -6.26 -1.67
N ALA A 75 -2.60 -5.36 -1.08
CA ALA A 75 -2.96 -3.96 -0.91
C ALA A 75 -2.24 -3.10 -1.96
N PRO A 76 -2.98 -2.39 -2.84
CA PRO A 76 -2.39 -1.63 -3.94
C PRO A 76 -1.73 -0.33 -3.46
N GLY A 77 -0.72 0.12 -4.18
CA GLY A 77 0.07 1.31 -3.86
C GLY A 77 -0.78 2.54 -3.62
N LYS A 78 -1.81 2.76 -4.43
CA LYS A 78 -2.74 3.90 -4.28
C LYS A 78 -3.43 4.02 -2.91
N ALA A 79 -3.52 2.92 -2.16
CA ALA A 79 -4.04 2.92 -0.79
C ALA A 79 -2.90 2.90 0.24
N VAL A 80 -1.89 2.05 0.03
CA VAL A 80 -0.80 1.82 1.00
C VAL A 80 0.13 3.03 1.11
N ASN A 81 0.51 3.65 -0.02
CA ASN A 81 1.45 4.76 -0.03
C ASN A 81 0.82 6.14 0.17
N ALA A 82 -0.48 6.21 0.40
CA ALA A 82 -1.20 7.47 0.60
C ALA A 82 -0.70 8.29 1.79
N GLY A 83 0.01 7.67 2.74
CA GLY A 83 0.58 8.35 3.91
C GLY A 83 1.58 9.44 3.55
N GLY A 84 2.40 9.25 2.52
CA GLY A 84 3.35 10.26 2.06
C GLY A 84 2.66 11.54 1.58
N VAL A 85 1.69 11.43 0.68
CA VAL A 85 0.95 12.58 0.17
C VAL A 85 0.04 13.18 1.24
N ALA A 86 -0.52 12.37 2.15
CA ALA A 86 -1.31 12.86 3.28
C ALA A 86 -0.47 13.77 4.19
N THR A 87 0.76 13.36 4.50
CA THR A 87 1.70 14.18 5.29
C THR A 87 2.02 15.51 4.60
N SER A 88 2.24 15.49 3.28
CA SER A 88 2.42 16.73 2.50
C SER A 88 1.17 17.62 2.57
N GLY A 89 -0.03 17.04 2.50
CA GLY A 89 -1.27 17.80 2.68
C GLY A 89 -1.41 18.42 4.08
N LEU A 90 -0.99 17.70 5.12
CA LEU A 90 -0.96 18.21 6.48
C LEU A 90 0.06 19.37 6.62
N GLU A 91 1.24 19.25 6.01
CA GLU A 91 2.23 20.33 5.96
C GLU A 91 1.66 21.58 5.28
N MET A 92 1.06 21.43 4.11
CA MET A 92 0.42 22.54 3.39
C MET A 92 -0.67 23.22 4.25
N THR A 93 -1.42 22.43 5.01
CA THR A 93 -2.46 22.94 5.92
C THR A 93 -1.85 23.77 7.04
N GLN A 94 -0.78 23.28 7.70
CA GLN A 94 -0.06 24.03 8.72
C GLN A 94 0.46 25.36 8.16
N ASN A 95 1.09 25.32 6.98
CA ASN A 95 1.62 26.51 6.33
C ASN A 95 0.52 27.54 6.01
N SER A 96 -0.62 27.08 5.53
CA SER A 96 -1.78 27.93 5.23
C SER A 96 -2.36 28.58 6.50
N LEU A 97 -2.47 27.81 7.58
CA LEU A 97 -2.97 28.30 8.88
C LEU A 97 -1.94 29.13 9.64
N ARG A 98 -0.67 29.10 9.23
CA ARG A 98 0.47 29.71 9.95
C ARG A 98 0.60 29.23 11.40
N LEU A 99 0.26 27.96 11.62
CA LEU A 99 0.33 27.27 12.92
C LEU A 99 1.22 26.04 12.78
N GLY A 100 2.02 25.76 13.80
CA GLY A 100 2.78 24.53 13.92
C GLY A 100 2.01 23.50 14.74
N TRP A 101 2.02 22.25 14.29
CA TRP A 101 1.55 21.10 15.08
C TRP A 101 2.75 20.34 15.66
N THR A 102 2.55 19.73 16.80
CA THR A 102 3.53 18.80 17.37
C THR A 102 3.62 17.53 16.51
N GLY A 103 4.74 16.82 16.60
CA GLY A 103 4.87 15.53 15.91
C GLY A 103 3.76 14.55 16.26
N LYS A 104 3.30 14.55 17.51
CA LYS A 104 2.19 13.71 17.97
C LYS A 104 0.87 14.06 17.27
N GLU A 105 0.54 15.33 17.15
CA GLU A 105 -0.68 15.78 16.45
C GLU A 105 -0.66 15.38 14.96
N VAL A 106 0.50 15.48 14.31
CA VAL A 106 0.68 15.05 12.92
C VAL A 106 0.49 13.54 12.80
N GLU A 107 1.10 12.78 13.69
CA GLU A 107 0.99 11.31 13.71
C GLU A 107 -0.45 10.83 13.94
N GLU A 108 -1.17 11.41 14.88
CA GLU A 108 -2.58 11.10 15.14
C GLU A 108 -3.46 11.37 13.93
N ARG A 109 -3.23 12.49 13.23
CA ARG A 109 -3.96 12.81 11.98
C ARG A 109 -3.61 11.84 10.86
N LEU A 110 -2.34 11.51 10.67
CA LEU A 110 -1.89 10.56 9.67
C LEU A 110 -2.49 9.17 9.93
N HIS A 111 -2.44 8.70 11.18
CA HIS A 111 -3.04 7.43 11.57
C HIS A 111 -4.54 7.39 11.27
N HIS A 112 -5.27 8.47 11.59
CA HIS A 112 -6.69 8.56 11.28
C HIS A 112 -6.95 8.50 9.77
N ILE A 113 -6.17 9.20 8.96
CA ILE A 113 -6.29 9.18 7.49
C ILE A 113 -6.06 7.76 6.97
N MET A 114 -4.98 7.10 7.39
CA MET A 114 -4.66 5.76 6.90
C MET A 114 -5.67 4.70 7.35
N SER A 115 -6.16 4.79 8.59
CA SER A 115 -7.23 3.92 9.09
C SER A 115 -8.52 4.11 8.29
N SER A 116 -8.90 5.35 7.98
CA SER A 116 -10.08 5.64 7.15
C SER A 116 -9.94 5.08 5.72
N ILE A 117 -8.75 5.17 5.12
CA ILE A 117 -8.49 4.57 3.80
C ILE A 117 -8.67 3.05 3.88
N HIS A 118 -8.10 2.40 4.89
CA HIS A 118 -8.26 0.97 5.11
C HIS A 118 -9.74 0.57 5.26
N GLU A 119 -10.48 1.26 6.10
CA GLU A 119 -11.92 1.03 6.31
C GLU A 119 -12.73 1.14 5.01
N GLN A 120 -12.43 2.14 4.18
CA GLN A 120 -13.08 2.29 2.88
C GLN A 120 -12.72 1.13 1.93
N CYS A 121 -11.47 0.69 1.91
CA CYS A 121 -11.06 -0.47 1.11
C CYS A 121 -11.78 -1.74 1.56
N VAL A 122 -11.89 -1.98 2.86
CA VAL A 122 -12.62 -3.11 3.44
C VAL A 122 -14.11 -3.02 3.09
N LYS A 123 -14.73 -1.86 3.30
CA LYS A 123 -16.16 -1.64 3.04
C LYS A 123 -16.56 -2.00 1.61
N TYR A 124 -15.77 -1.60 0.63
CA TYR A 124 -16.09 -1.79 -0.79
C TYR A 124 -15.43 -3.03 -1.41
N GLY A 125 -14.42 -3.61 -0.76
CA GLY A 125 -13.67 -4.76 -1.26
C GLY A 125 -14.09 -6.09 -0.67
N THR A 126 -14.86 -6.14 0.42
CA THR A 126 -15.26 -7.40 1.05
C THR A 126 -16.22 -8.18 0.16
N GLU A 127 -15.86 -9.41 -0.13
CA GLU A 127 -16.67 -10.38 -0.87
C GLU A 127 -17.55 -11.22 0.06
N ALA A 128 -18.54 -11.90 -0.51
CA ALA A 128 -19.48 -12.74 0.26
C ALA A 128 -18.81 -13.90 1.02
N ASN A 129 -17.64 -14.33 0.59
CA ASN A 129 -16.82 -15.38 1.24
C ASN A 129 -15.90 -14.84 2.34
N GLY A 130 -15.94 -13.53 2.62
CA GLY A 130 -15.10 -12.87 3.61
C GLY A 130 -13.71 -12.44 3.10
N TYR A 131 -13.35 -12.73 1.86
CA TYR A 131 -12.13 -12.22 1.25
C TYR A 131 -12.24 -10.71 1.02
N ILE A 132 -11.14 -9.99 1.24
CA ILE A 132 -11.08 -8.55 1.00
C ILE A 132 -10.20 -8.30 -0.23
N ASP A 133 -10.84 -7.92 -1.34
CA ASP A 133 -10.16 -7.42 -2.53
C ASP A 133 -9.86 -5.94 -2.36
N TYR A 134 -8.66 -5.63 -1.86
CA TYR A 134 -8.24 -4.23 -1.64
C TYR A 134 -8.08 -3.44 -2.94
N VAL A 135 -7.80 -4.08 -4.07
CA VAL A 135 -7.71 -3.40 -5.38
C VAL A 135 -9.09 -2.89 -5.79
N LYS A 136 -10.08 -3.76 -5.73
CA LYS A 136 -11.48 -3.42 -5.97
C LYS A 136 -11.98 -2.38 -4.97
N GLY A 137 -11.70 -2.59 -3.68
CA GLY A 137 -12.10 -1.69 -2.61
C GLY A 137 -11.56 -0.27 -2.80
N ALA A 138 -10.27 -0.13 -3.09
CA ALA A 138 -9.65 1.17 -3.32
C ALA A 138 -10.21 1.87 -4.57
N ASN A 139 -10.45 1.13 -5.65
CA ASN A 139 -11.02 1.69 -6.88
C ASN A 139 -12.45 2.20 -6.67
N ILE A 140 -13.31 1.40 -6.03
CA ILE A 140 -14.69 1.79 -5.76
C ILE A 140 -14.73 2.96 -4.78
N ALA A 141 -13.95 2.95 -3.71
CA ALA A 141 -13.89 4.05 -2.75
C ALA A 141 -13.53 5.38 -3.42
N GLY A 142 -12.50 5.38 -4.28
CA GLY A 142 -12.10 6.56 -5.05
C GLY A 142 -13.19 7.03 -6.00
N PHE A 143 -13.79 6.13 -6.75
CA PHE A 143 -14.92 6.44 -7.64
C PHE A 143 -16.11 7.04 -6.89
N MET A 144 -16.54 6.43 -5.79
CA MET A 144 -17.70 6.90 -5.02
C MET A 144 -17.52 8.31 -4.48
N LYS A 145 -16.31 8.68 -4.08
CA LYS A 145 -16.01 10.05 -3.64
C LYS A 145 -16.26 11.07 -4.74
N VAL A 146 -15.81 10.78 -5.95
CA VAL A 146 -16.00 11.65 -7.12
C VAL A 146 -17.46 11.64 -7.57
N ALA A 147 -18.08 10.48 -7.64
CA ALA A 147 -19.50 10.34 -8.04
C ALA A 147 -20.44 11.11 -7.12
N HIS A 148 -20.23 11.04 -5.80
CA HIS A 148 -21.04 11.82 -4.86
C HIS A 148 -20.85 13.33 -5.04
N ALA A 149 -19.63 13.78 -5.28
CA ALA A 149 -19.36 15.20 -5.56
C ALA A 149 -20.06 15.65 -6.84
N MET A 150 -19.99 14.86 -7.91
CA MET A 150 -20.66 15.15 -9.17
C MET A 150 -22.20 15.21 -8.99
N MET A 151 -22.77 14.25 -8.26
CA MET A 151 -24.21 14.24 -7.97
C MET A 151 -24.64 15.47 -7.15
N ALA A 152 -23.83 15.90 -6.19
CA ALA A 152 -24.11 17.05 -5.35
C ALA A 152 -24.04 18.39 -6.13
N GLN A 153 -23.16 18.47 -7.13
CA GLN A 153 -23.00 19.65 -7.98
C GLN A 153 -24.02 19.69 -9.14
N GLY A 154 -24.63 18.56 -9.47
CA GLY A 154 -25.53 18.43 -10.62
C GLY A 154 -24.77 18.33 -11.95
N ILE A 155 -25.55 18.27 -13.03
CA ILE A 155 -25.03 18.33 -14.40
C ILE A 155 -25.08 19.81 -14.81
N ALA A 156 -23.89 20.38 -15.05
CA ALA A 156 -23.76 21.75 -15.56
C ALA A 156 -23.87 21.78 -17.07
#